data_5b0d7116eb65509719c761fd175911db
#
_entry.id   5b0d7116eb65509719c761fd175911db
#
_cell.length_a   1.000
_cell.length_b   1.000
_cell.length_c   1.000
_cell.angle_alpha   90.00
_cell.angle_beta   90.00
_cell.angle_gamma   90.00
#
_symmetry.space_group_name_H-M   'P 1'
#
loop_
_entity.id
_entity.type
_entity.pdbx_description
1 polymer ?
#
loop_
_entity_poly.entity_id
_entity_poly.type
_entity_poly.pdbx_seq_one_letter_code
_entity_poly.pdbx_strand_id
1 'polypeptide(L)'
;MNKIQDELELVFPTPEYKTQVEEYLQEFFDNGEYEIAGDGGLDRIKNFEEWLLKVQKDLSEESIEDNRIPATLYLTVRKSDNRVVGNLQIRHKLNEKLLQYGGHIGDSVRPSERRKGYATEQIRLALKKCKELGIDNVLMDCDKTNISSAKSIINNGGILENEVYIGNELVQRYWISLNKRYANRHVTGKSQNILYKINSVASNEFTGDICYYHFKEIINKITIPNGKCLLDNGYKWIEFYDYNSKIKLTAIYDENSQIVEWYFDIARKIGKENDVPYEDDLYLDVVVTPTGEIILLDEDELQGAYNRLEVNKEEYDMAYNEANQLMKKLENNKNKLEEFTNRYLKEFQDK
;
A
#
# COMPACT_ATOMS: atom_id res chain seq x y z
N MET A 1 12.70 1.58 -17.03
CA MET A 1 13.30 2.08 -15.77
C MET A 1 14.80 1.85 -15.83
N ASN A 2 15.63 2.90 -15.75
CA ASN A 2 17.07 2.70 -15.54
C ASN A 2 17.24 2.04 -14.17
N LYS A 3 17.83 0.85 -14.12
CA LYS A 3 18.21 0.23 -12.85
C LYS A 3 19.19 1.17 -12.16
N ILE A 4 18.87 1.55 -10.92
CA ILE A 4 19.81 2.24 -10.03
C ILE A 4 20.99 1.28 -9.87
N GLN A 5 22.21 1.78 -10.13
CA GLN A 5 23.43 0.97 -9.96
C GLN A 5 23.82 0.81 -8.49
N ASP A 6 23.37 1.75 -7.65
CA ASP A 6 23.74 1.81 -6.24
C ASP A 6 22.62 1.25 -5.35
N GLU A 7 22.99 0.51 -4.32
CA GLU A 7 22.07 0.06 -3.28
C GLU A 7 21.96 1.15 -2.20
N LEU A 8 20.71 1.55 -1.89
CA LEU A 8 20.39 2.52 -0.85
C LEU A 8 19.79 1.83 0.37
N GLU A 9 19.99 2.43 1.54
CA GLU A 9 19.29 2.06 2.77
C GLU A 9 18.81 3.29 3.54
N LEU A 10 17.78 3.08 4.37
CA LEU A 10 17.24 4.09 5.28
C LEU A 10 17.78 3.80 6.67
N VAL A 11 18.51 4.74 7.25
CA VAL A 11 19.08 4.63 8.58
C VAL A 11 18.57 5.75 9.48
N PHE A 12 18.31 5.45 10.76
CA PHE A 12 18.01 6.49 11.74
C PHE A 12 19.30 7.30 12.01
N PRO A 13 19.23 8.65 12.11
CA PRO A 13 20.41 9.46 12.38
C PRO A 13 21.02 9.13 13.74
N THR A 14 22.34 8.98 13.73
CA THR A 14 23.17 8.79 14.93
C THR A 14 24.32 9.82 14.94
N PRO A 15 25.02 10.02 16.07
CA PRO A 15 26.15 10.94 16.13
C PRO A 15 27.27 10.66 15.09
N GLU A 16 27.37 9.43 14.62
CA GLU A 16 28.36 9.02 13.61
C GLU A 16 28.11 9.69 12.24
N TYR A 17 26.88 10.10 11.94
CA TYR A 17 26.55 10.80 10.71
C TYR A 17 26.70 12.32 10.78
N LYS A 18 27.14 12.89 11.93
CA LYS A 18 27.25 14.34 12.15
C LYS A 18 27.90 15.08 10.99
N THR A 19 29.15 14.74 10.66
CA THR A 19 29.89 15.41 9.59
C THR A 19 29.18 15.34 8.26
N GLN A 20 28.61 14.18 7.90
CA GLN A 20 27.91 14.00 6.63
C GLN A 20 26.59 14.78 6.57
N VAL A 21 25.89 14.91 7.69
CA VAL A 21 24.64 15.70 7.79
C VAL A 21 24.95 17.19 7.70
N GLU A 22 26.05 17.66 8.34
CA GLU A 22 26.52 19.06 8.23
C GLU A 22 26.93 19.37 6.79
N GLU A 23 27.70 18.49 6.13
CA GLU A 23 28.07 18.62 4.71
C GLU A 23 26.83 18.60 3.79
N TYR A 24 25.82 17.76 4.11
CA TYR A 24 24.56 17.69 3.39
C TYR A 24 23.81 19.02 3.46
N LEU A 25 23.67 19.60 4.65
CA LEU A 25 23.03 20.89 4.85
C LEU A 25 23.75 22.01 4.11
N GLN A 26 25.11 22.05 4.24
CA GLN A 26 25.92 23.07 3.59
C GLN A 26 25.78 23.02 2.06
N GLU A 27 25.75 21.83 1.47
CA GLU A 27 25.59 21.68 0.01
C GLU A 27 24.25 22.22 -0.50
N PHE A 28 23.16 22.10 0.26
CA PHE A 28 21.89 22.73 -0.09
C PHE A 28 22.01 24.26 -0.05
N PHE A 29 22.63 24.81 0.98
CA PHE A 29 22.82 26.26 1.10
C PHE A 29 23.73 26.82 0.00
N ASP A 30 24.81 26.11 -0.33
CA ASP A 30 25.71 26.46 -1.43
C ASP A 30 24.98 26.41 -2.80
N ASN A 31 23.95 25.56 -2.92
CA ASN A 31 23.10 25.47 -4.09
C ASN A 31 21.94 26.50 -4.11
N GLY A 32 21.87 27.37 -3.08
CA GLY A 32 20.83 28.40 -2.94
C GLY A 32 19.47 27.90 -2.43
N GLU A 33 19.43 26.68 -1.88
CA GLU A 33 18.23 26.04 -1.35
C GLU A 33 18.25 26.11 0.18
N TYR A 34 17.36 26.89 0.78
CA TYR A 34 17.34 27.15 2.24
C TYR A 34 16.18 26.46 2.95
N GLU A 35 15.26 25.85 2.22
CA GLU A 35 14.18 25.02 2.74
C GLU A 35 14.37 23.60 2.21
N ILE A 36 14.47 22.62 3.12
CA ILE A 36 14.75 21.23 2.79
C ILE A 36 13.59 20.37 3.22
N ALA A 37 12.88 19.77 2.27
CA ALA A 37 11.75 18.91 2.58
C ALA A 37 12.21 17.63 3.34
N GLY A 38 11.46 17.27 4.38
CA GLY A 38 11.70 16.03 5.13
C GLY A 38 12.94 16.00 6.01
N ASP A 39 13.59 17.14 6.27
CA ASP A 39 14.83 17.25 7.03
C ASP A 39 14.64 17.26 8.56
N GLY A 40 13.39 17.20 9.03
CA GLY A 40 13.08 17.28 10.46
C GLY A 40 13.36 18.65 11.09
N GLY A 41 13.59 19.69 10.28
CA GLY A 41 13.91 21.06 10.71
C GLY A 41 15.40 21.34 10.85
N LEU A 42 16.26 20.55 10.23
CA LEU A 42 17.72 20.75 10.20
C LEU A 42 18.07 22.10 9.57
N ASP A 43 17.37 22.50 8.51
CA ASP A 43 17.52 23.76 7.81
C ASP A 43 17.36 25.01 8.72
N ARG A 44 16.49 24.89 9.74
CA ARG A 44 16.19 25.97 10.70
C ARG A 44 17.06 25.90 11.95
N ILE A 45 17.24 24.72 12.51
CA ILE A 45 17.99 24.48 13.76
C ILE A 45 19.47 24.72 13.52
N LYS A 46 20.03 24.22 12.40
CA LYS A 46 21.44 24.38 11.97
C LYS A 46 22.50 23.88 12.99
N ASN A 47 22.06 23.19 14.04
CA ASN A 47 22.91 22.55 15.03
C ASN A 47 22.56 21.07 15.07
N PHE A 48 23.52 20.22 14.81
CA PHE A 48 23.31 18.79 14.66
C PHE A 48 22.80 18.14 15.96
N GLU A 49 23.37 18.47 17.11
CA GLU A 49 23.01 17.88 18.39
C GLU A 49 21.58 18.24 18.80
N GLU A 50 21.20 19.52 18.65
CA GLU A 50 19.84 19.97 18.93
C GLU A 50 18.82 19.35 17.99
N TRP A 51 19.18 19.26 16.70
CA TRP A 51 18.36 18.59 15.69
C TRP A 51 18.19 17.11 15.98
N LEU A 52 19.27 16.39 16.34
CA LEU A 52 19.21 14.96 16.67
C LEU A 52 18.33 14.71 17.90
N LEU A 53 18.45 15.52 18.94
CA LEU A 53 17.57 15.45 20.11
C LEU A 53 16.09 15.68 19.75
N LYS A 54 15.83 16.65 18.88
CA LYS A 54 14.46 16.88 18.37
C LYS A 54 13.93 15.69 17.60
N VAL A 55 14.70 15.15 16.66
CA VAL A 55 14.32 13.99 15.85
C VAL A 55 14.02 12.77 16.73
N GLN A 56 14.79 12.58 17.82
CA GLN A 56 14.52 11.52 18.80
C GLN A 56 13.21 11.77 19.59
N LYS A 57 12.91 13.02 19.94
CA LYS A 57 11.65 13.37 20.60
C LYS A 57 10.43 13.21 19.68
N ASP A 58 10.60 13.43 18.38
CA ASP A 58 9.51 13.33 17.40
C ASP A 58 9.01 11.88 17.19
N LEU A 59 9.69 10.85 17.74
CA LEU A 59 9.33 9.45 17.53
C LEU A 59 8.03 9.01 18.20
N SER A 60 7.60 9.63 19.30
CA SER A 60 6.42 9.20 20.04
C SER A 60 5.54 10.36 20.50
N GLU A 61 4.24 10.07 20.72
CA GLU A 61 3.29 11.05 21.23
C GLU A 61 3.62 11.55 22.64
N GLU A 62 4.31 10.74 23.44
CA GLU A 62 4.69 11.09 24.82
C GLU A 62 5.80 12.12 24.90
N SER A 63 6.67 12.17 23.90
CA SER A 63 7.87 13.03 23.88
C SER A 63 7.76 14.24 22.96
N ILE A 64 6.72 14.29 22.12
CA ILE A 64 6.52 15.35 21.13
C ILE A 64 5.81 16.57 21.77
N GLU A 65 6.06 17.75 21.25
CA GLU A 65 5.38 18.97 21.66
C GLU A 65 3.89 18.97 21.24
N ASP A 66 3.03 19.63 22.01
CA ASP A 66 1.59 19.72 21.76
C ASP A 66 1.26 20.10 20.31
N ASN A 67 0.24 19.48 19.74
CA ASN A 67 -0.26 19.65 18.37
C ASN A 67 0.68 19.20 17.24
N ARG A 68 1.79 18.50 17.51
CA ARG A 68 2.62 17.89 16.50
C ARG A 68 2.24 16.41 16.30
N ILE A 69 2.61 15.88 15.16
CA ILE A 69 2.39 14.46 14.82
C ILE A 69 3.72 13.73 14.96
N PRO A 70 3.71 12.54 15.61
CA PRO A 70 4.89 11.68 15.66
C PRO A 70 5.42 11.39 14.26
N ALA A 71 6.74 11.42 14.14
CA ALA A 71 7.41 11.21 12.86
C ALA A 71 8.76 10.53 13.06
N THR A 72 9.11 9.67 12.12
CA THR A 72 10.46 9.07 12.04
C THR A 72 11.22 9.70 10.89
N LEU A 73 12.38 10.22 11.19
CA LEU A 73 13.33 10.71 10.18
C LEU A 73 14.34 9.63 9.84
N TYR A 74 14.63 9.49 8.56
CA TYR A 74 15.67 8.63 8.05
C TYR A 74 16.66 9.42 7.17
N LEU A 75 17.94 9.09 7.29
CA LEU A 75 18.94 9.42 6.29
C LEU A 75 18.92 8.34 5.21
N THR A 76 18.99 8.75 3.95
CA THR A 76 19.18 7.83 2.83
C THR A 76 20.67 7.68 2.59
N VAL A 77 21.19 6.49 2.81
CA VAL A 77 22.63 6.20 2.71
C VAL A 77 22.90 5.29 1.51
N ARG A 78 23.92 5.64 0.72
CA ARG A 78 24.42 4.78 -0.35
C ARG A 78 25.40 3.77 0.25
N LYS A 79 25.09 2.47 0.11
CA LYS A 79 25.86 1.39 0.77
C LYS A 79 27.29 1.26 0.29
N SER A 80 27.58 1.58 -0.99
CA SER A 80 28.91 1.39 -1.57
C SER A 80 30.02 2.22 -0.94
N ASP A 81 29.68 3.40 -0.41
CA ASP A 81 30.63 4.36 0.18
C ASP A 81 30.13 4.96 1.50
N ASN A 82 29.05 4.45 2.03
CA ASN A 82 28.40 4.93 3.27
C ASN A 82 28.07 6.43 3.24
N ARG A 83 27.74 6.98 2.06
CA ARG A 83 27.46 8.41 1.88
C ARG A 83 25.98 8.73 2.09
N VAL A 84 25.69 9.77 2.87
CA VAL A 84 24.36 10.36 2.98
C VAL A 84 24.03 11.08 1.68
N VAL A 85 23.07 10.55 0.93
CA VAL A 85 22.63 11.07 -0.39
C VAL A 85 21.25 11.73 -0.35
N GLY A 86 20.51 11.55 0.73
CA GLY A 86 19.18 12.13 0.93
C GLY A 86 18.71 12.03 2.36
N ASN A 87 17.54 12.58 2.61
CA ASN A 87 16.78 12.41 3.85
C ASN A 87 15.29 12.27 3.52
N LEU A 88 14.57 11.67 4.43
CA LEU A 88 13.10 11.66 4.41
C LEU A 88 12.56 11.58 5.84
N GLN A 89 11.37 12.15 6.01
CA GLN A 89 10.60 12.04 7.24
C GLN A 89 9.26 11.39 6.96
N ILE A 90 8.90 10.36 7.74
CA ILE A 90 7.60 9.70 7.71
C ILE A 90 6.80 10.17 8.93
N ARG A 91 5.68 10.81 8.71
CA ARG A 91 4.69 11.20 9.72
C ARG A 91 3.76 10.01 9.95
N HIS A 92 3.62 9.58 11.21
CA HIS A 92 2.92 8.32 11.55
C HIS A 92 1.41 8.38 11.33
N LYS A 93 0.84 9.59 11.29
CA LYS A 93 -0.58 9.84 10.98
C LYS A 93 -0.73 11.22 10.34
N LEU A 94 -1.89 11.49 9.78
CA LEU A 94 -2.25 12.81 9.31
C LEU A 94 -3.10 13.54 10.37
N ASN A 95 -3.01 14.86 10.36
CA ASN A 95 -3.98 15.77 10.92
C ASN A 95 -4.56 16.62 9.78
N GLU A 96 -5.51 17.50 10.06
CA GLU A 96 -6.16 18.34 9.03
C GLU A 96 -5.15 19.14 8.20
N LYS A 97 -4.10 19.69 8.84
CA LYS A 97 -3.05 20.44 8.16
C LYS A 97 -2.24 19.54 7.21
N LEU A 98 -1.76 18.40 7.69
CA LEU A 98 -0.98 17.46 6.89
C LEU A 98 -1.80 16.79 5.79
N LEU A 99 -3.11 16.63 6.03
CA LEU A 99 -4.04 16.16 5.00
C LEU A 99 -4.18 17.20 3.87
N GLN A 100 -4.13 18.49 4.17
CA GLN A 100 -4.16 19.54 3.15
C GLN A 100 -2.84 19.72 2.44
N TYR A 101 -1.71 19.73 3.20
CA TYR A 101 -0.37 19.99 2.71
C TYR A 101 0.69 19.34 3.59
N GLY A 102 1.64 18.67 2.97
CA GLY A 102 2.78 18.00 3.60
C GLY A 102 2.68 16.49 3.64
N GLY A 103 1.48 15.90 3.66
CA GLY A 103 1.26 14.47 3.58
C GLY A 103 2.00 13.64 4.64
N HIS A 104 2.15 12.33 4.37
CA HIS A 104 2.89 11.40 5.23
C HIS A 104 4.42 11.50 5.04
N ILE A 105 4.89 11.74 3.83
CA ILE A 105 6.33 11.71 3.50
C ILE A 105 6.78 13.05 2.93
N GLY A 106 7.77 13.65 3.57
CA GLY A 106 8.58 14.70 2.99
C GLY A 106 9.98 14.17 2.72
N ASP A 107 10.56 14.46 1.56
CA ASP A 107 11.85 13.91 1.15
C ASP A 107 12.71 14.88 0.32
N SER A 108 14.01 14.70 0.40
CA SER A 108 14.99 15.46 -0.40
C SER A 108 16.18 14.60 -0.80
N VAL A 109 16.77 14.94 -1.92
CA VAL A 109 18.02 14.35 -2.42
C VAL A 109 19.08 15.43 -2.53
N ARG A 110 20.28 15.15 -2.00
CA ARG A 110 21.48 15.99 -2.06
C ARG A 110 21.68 16.54 -3.48
N PRO A 111 21.91 17.85 -3.68
CA PRO A 111 21.99 18.46 -5.00
C PRO A 111 22.92 17.73 -5.98
N SER A 112 24.14 17.38 -5.57
CA SER A 112 25.12 16.64 -6.41
C SER A 112 24.74 15.20 -6.72
N GLU A 113 23.75 14.63 -6.00
CA GLU A 113 23.31 13.25 -6.14
C GLU A 113 21.97 13.13 -6.90
N ARG A 114 21.39 14.24 -7.36
CA ARG A 114 20.13 14.27 -8.12
C ARG A 114 20.29 13.63 -9.49
N ARG A 115 19.16 13.26 -10.12
CA ARG A 115 19.05 12.66 -11.47
C ARG A 115 19.65 11.26 -11.60
N LYS A 116 19.96 10.60 -10.47
CA LYS A 116 20.44 9.21 -10.40
C LYS A 116 19.33 8.21 -10.03
N GLY A 117 18.07 8.66 -9.86
CA GLY A 117 16.93 7.83 -9.47
C GLY A 117 16.74 7.67 -7.96
N TYR A 118 17.58 8.32 -7.14
CA TYR A 118 17.57 8.14 -5.69
C TYR A 118 16.26 8.59 -5.03
N ALA A 119 15.61 9.66 -5.51
CA ALA A 119 14.29 10.05 -5.01
C ALA A 119 13.24 8.93 -5.17
N THR A 120 13.21 8.28 -6.34
CA THR A 120 12.28 7.16 -6.58
C THR A 120 12.59 5.98 -5.65
N GLU A 121 13.87 5.66 -5.46
CA GLU A 121 14.26 4.53 -4.61
C GLU A 121 14.04 4.81 -3.13
N GLN A 122 14.35 6.02 -2.63
CA GLN A 122 14.09 6.35 -1.21
C GLN A 122 12.60 6.34 -0.88
N ILE A 123 11.72 6.81 -1.79
CA ILE A 123 10.26 6.69 -1.62
C ILE A 123 9.89 5.21 -1.56
N ARG A 124 10.39 4.36 -2.47
CA ARG A 124 10.12 2.92 -2.45
C ARG A 124 10.51 2.25 -1.12
N LEU A 125 11.65 2.66 -0.54
CA LEU A 125 12.08 2.18 0.77
C LEU A 125 11.20 2.73 1.89
N ALA A 126 10.80 4.02 1.81
CA ALA A 126 9.91 4.65 2.77
C ALA A 126 8.53 3.98 2.82
N LEU A 127 7.96 3.58 1.66
CA LEU A 127 6.67 2.88 1.60
C LEU A 127 6.69 1.55 2.35
N LYS A 128 7.84 0.84 2.37
CA LYS A 128 7.99 -0.35 3.23
C LYS A 128 7.92 0.01 4.71
N LYS A 129 8.54 1.14 5.11
CA LYS A 129 8.48 1.63 6.48
C LYS A 129 7.07 2.11 6.86
N CYS A 130 6.35 2.73 5.93
CA CYS A 130 4.95 3.08 6.12
C CYS A 130 4.10 1.84 6.42
N LYS A 131 4.28 0.75 5.66
CA LYS A 131 3.56 -0.51 5.91
C LYS A 131 3.91 -1.12 7.29
N GLU A 132 5.20 -1.07 7.70
CA GLU A 132 5.64 -1.51 9.04
C GLU A 132 5.00 -0.66 10.17
N LEU A 133 4.65 0.61 9.89
CA LEU A 133 3.96 1.53 10.82
C LEU A 133 2.43 1.41 10.77
N GLY A 134 1.88 0.52 9.93
CA GLY A 134 0.44 0.35 9.76
C GLY A 134 -0.21 1.46 8.93
N ILE A 135 0.56 2.18 8.11
CA ILE A 135 0.06 3.19 7.17
C ILE A 135 -0.20 2.49 5.84
N ASP A 136 -1.45 2.30 5.47
CA ASP A 136 -1.85 1.56 4.27
C ASP A 136 -2.11 2.46 3.06
N ASN A 137 -2.42 3.74 3.29
CA ASN A 137 -2.58 4.75 2.25
C ASN A 137 -1.69 5.94 2.54
N VAL A 138 -0.72 6.17 1.67
CA VAL A 138 0.30 7.21 1.86
C VAL A 138 -0.03 8.41 0.99
N LEU A 139 -0.26 9.57 1.62
CA LEU A 139 -0.37 10.85 0.93
C LEU A 139 1.03 11.46 0.78
N MET A 140 1.35 11.85 -0.44
CA MET A 140 2.51 12.70 -0.76
C MET A 140 2.06 13.88 -1.60
N ASP A 141 2.75 15.00 -1.48
CA ASP A 141 2.49 16.17 -2.30
C ASP A 141 3.79 16.77 -2.86
N CYS A 142 3.64 17.57 -3.89
CA CYS A 142 4.73 18.38 -4.43
C CYS A 142 4.20 19.58 -5.21
N ASP A 143 5.01 20.60 -5.36
CA ASP A 143 4.70 21.71 -6.25
C ASP A 143 4.48 21.20 -7.67
N LYS A 144 3.46 21.72 -8.35
CA LYS A 144 3.16 21.35 -9.73
C LYS A 144 4.34 21.59 -10.69
N THR A 145 5.20 22.55 -10.37
CA THR A 145 6.43 22.85 -11.13
C THR A 145 7.55 21.84 -10.86
N ASN A 146 7.48 21.09 -9.76
CA ASN A 146 8.47 20.07 -9.41
C ASN A 146 8.17 18.73 -10.11
N ILE A 147 8.34 18.72 -11.43
CA ILE A 147 8.09 17.53 -12.28
C ILE A 147 8.92 16.31 -11.84
N SER A 148 10.08 16.54 -11.23
CA SER A 148 10.96 15.44 -10.77
C SER A 148 10.35 14.72 -9.58
N SER A 149 9.80 15.43 -8.60
CA SER A 149 9.08 14.86 -7.45
C SER A 149 7.82 14.14 -7.92
N ALA A 150 6.97 14.79 -8.73
CA ALA A 150 5.77 14.18 -9.29
C ALA A 150 6.07 12.84 -9.98
N LYS A 151 7.12 12.77 -10.82
CA LYS A 151 7.54 11.52 -11.46
C LYS A 151 8.00 10.46 -10.47
N SER A 152 8.71 10.83 -9.41
CA SER A 152 9.17 9.89 -8.40
C SER A 152 8.00 9.29 -7.61
N ILE A 153 6.99 10.11 -7.29
CA ILE A 153 5.75 9.68 -6.64
C ILE A 153 4.95 8.75 -7.56
N ILE A 154 4.72 9.15 -8.81
CA ILE A 154 3.98 8.35 -9.81
C ILE A 154 4.68 7.01 -10.08
N ASN A 155 6.01 6.98 -10.15
CA ASN A 155 6.78 5.75 -10.34
C ASN A 155 6.65 4.76 -9.16
N ASN A 156 6.21 5.23 -8.00
CA ASN A 156 5.90 4.43 -6.82
C ASN A 156 4.39 4.15 -6.66
N GLY A 157 3.60 4.36 -7.70
CA GLY A 157 2.17 4.06 -7.70
C GLY A 157 1.28 5.22 -7.26
N GLY A 158 1.82 6.44 -7.16
CA GLY A 158 1.05 7.63 -6.81
C GLY A 158 -0.01 7.96 -7.85
N ILE A 159 -1.24 8.13 -7.40
CA ILE A 159 -2.39 8.56 -8.20
C ILE A 159 -2.73 9.98 -7.79
N LEU A 160 -2.76 10.90 -8.76
CA LEU A 160 -3.14 12.29 -8.50
C LEU A 160 -4.60 12.35 -8.03
N GLU A 161 -4.80 12.85 -6.83
CA GLU A 161 -6.13 13.11 -6.28
C GLU A 161 -6.68 14.44 -6.80
N ASN A 162 -5.91 15.49 -6.56
CA ASN A 162 -6.30 16.87 -6.93
C ASN A 162 -5.09 17.82 -6.97
N GLU A 163 -5.36 19.05 -7.37
CA GLU A 163 -4.44 20.17 -7.29
C GLU A 163 -5.06 21.26 -6.42
N VAL A 164 -4.32 21.75 -5.43
CA VAL A 164 -4.78 22.76 -4.46
C VAL A 164 -3.82 23.94 -4.40
N TYR A 165 -4.35 25.12 -4.18
CA TYR A 165 -3.51 26.31 -3.91
C TYR A 165 -3.15 26.37 -2.44
N ILE A 166 -1.85 26.44 -2.13
CA ILE A 166 -1.29 26.71 -0.82
C ILE A 166 -0.58 28.08 -0.91
N GLY A 167 -1.21 29.12 -0.42
CA GLY A 167 -0.76 30.47 -0.71
C GLY A 167 -0.81 30.77 -2.21
N ASN A 168 0.33 31.06 -2.82
CA ASN A 168 0.46 31.33 -4.27
C ASN A 168 0.95 30.12 -5.07
N GLU A 169 1.25 29.00 -4.42
CA GLU A 169 1.80 27.81 -5.06
C GLU A 169 0.68 26.80 -5.36
N LEU A 170 0.74 26.21 -6.53
CA LEU A 170 -0.17 25.13 -6.93
C LEU A 170 0.50 23.77 -6.62
N VAL A 171 -0.09 23.06 -5.69
CA VAL A 171 0.40 21.80 -5.16
C VAL A 171 -0.41 20.63 -5.71
N GLN A 172 0.27 19.58 -6.17
CA GLN A 172 -0.32 18.31 -6.59
C GLN A 172 -0.28 17.33 -5.43
N ARG A 173 -1.42 16.70 -5.12
CA ARG A 173 -1.58 15.72 -4.04
C ARG A 173 -1.79 14.33 -4.64
N TYR A 174 -1.01 13.36 -4.15
CA TYR A 174 -1.00 11.99 -4.67
C TYR A 174 -1.22 10.99 -3.54
N TRP A 175 -2.11 10.03 -3.75
CA TRP A 175 -2.25 8.87 -2.87
C TRP A 175 -1.53 7.66 -3.45
N ILE A 176 -0.82 6.94 -2.58
CA ILE A 176 -0.18 5.66 -2.87
C ILE A 176 -0.82 4.61 -1.98
N SER A 177 -1.62 3.71 -2.54
CA SER A 177 -2.18 2.60 -1.79
C SER A 177 -1.13 1.49 -1.62
N LEU A 178 -0.97 1.03 -0.40
CA LEU A 178 -0.14 -0.12 -0.03
C LEU A 178 -0.97 -1.40 0.13
N ASN A 179 -2.29 -1.30 -0.08
CA ASN A 179 -3.24 -2.41 0.01
C ASN A 179 -3.54 -3.08 -1.34
N LYS A 180 -2.82 -2.73 -2.40
CA LYS A 180 -2.94 -3.47 -3.67
C LYS A 180 -2.50 -4.92 -3.52
N ARG A 181 -3.41 -5.85 -3.79
CA ARG A 181 -3.18 -7.29 -3.78
C ARG A 181 -3.24 -7.81 -5.22
N TYR A 182 -2.10 -8.21 -5.77
CA TYR A 182 -2.02 -8.75 -7.14
C TYR A 182 -2.35 -10.24 -7.17
N ALA A 183 -3.02 -10.69 -8.23
CA ALA A 183 -3.39 -12.10 -8.41
C ALA A 183 -2.20 -13.05 -8.35
N ASN A 184 -1.02 -12.65 -8.84
CA ASN A 184 0.17 -13.49 -8.82
C ASN A 184 0.91 -13.52 -7.48
N ARG A 185 0.39 -12.91 -6.39
CA ARG A 185 1.04 -12.85 -5.07
C ARG A 185 1.34 -14.24 -4.49
N HIS A 186 0.50 -15.22 -4.77
CA HIS A 186 0.65 -16.58 -4.26
C HIS A 186 1.71 -17.39 -4.99
N VAL A 187 2.08 -17.03 -6.24
CA VAL A 187 2.99 -17.81 -7.09
C VAL A 187 4.41 -17.25 -7.18
N THR A 188 4.68 -16.09 -6.57
CA THR A 188 5.99 -15.42 -6.63
C THR A 188 7.03 -15.96 -5.62
N GLY A 189 6.66 -16.90 -4.75
CA GLY A 189 7.54 -17.53 -3.74
C GLY A 189 8.32 -18.72 -4.31
N LYS A 190 9.62 -18.83 -3.96
CA LYS A 190 10.56 -19.83 -4.53
C LYS A 190 10.35 -21.30 -4.09
N SER A 191 9.38 -21.63 -3.24
CA SER A 191 9.30 -22.92 -2.56
C SER A 191 7.92 -23.56 -2.56
N GLN A 192 7.04 -23.19 -3.49
CA GLN A 192 5.68 -23.72 -3.58
C GLN A 192 5.42 -24.26 -4.98
N ASN A 193 4.75 -25.42 -5.06
CA ASN A 193 4.30 -25.99 -6.33
C ASN A 193 2.83 -25.60 -6.53
N ILE A 194 2.59 -24.47 -7.20
CA ILE A 194 1.27 -23.92 -7.46
C ILE A 194 1.04 -23.89 -8.97
N LEU A 195 -0.03 -24.55 -9.42
CA LEU A 195 -0.54 -24.36 -10.77
C LEU A 195 -1.38 -23.08 -10.78
N TYR A 196 -1.00 -22.12 -11.59
CA TYR A 196 -1.68 -20.83 -11.76
C TYR A 196 -2.12 -20.65 -13.22
N LYS A 197 -3.38 -20.30 -13.43
CA LYS A 197 -3.94 -19.99 -14.76
C LYS A 197 -4.78 -18.72 -14.67
N ILE A 198 -4.81 -17.93 -15.74
CA ILE A 198 -5.70 -16.76 -15.90
C ILE A 198 -6.53 -16.96 -17.16
N ASN A 199 -7.84 -16.73 -17.05
CA ASN A 199 -8.77 -16.64 -18.17
C ASN A 199 -9.46 -15.28 -18.18
N SER A 200 -9.36 -14.54 -19.27
CA SER A 200 -10.16 -13.32 -19.48
C SER A 200 -11.55 -13.71 -20.00
N VAL A 201 -12.60 -13.18 -19.39
CA VAL A 201 -14.00 -13.46 -19.71
C VAL A 201 -14.72 -12.17 -20.00
N ALA A 202 -15.52 -12.15 -21.07
CA ALA A 202 -16.42 -11.05 -21.40
C ALA A 202 -17.81 -11.65 -21.70
N SER A 203 -18.71 -11.59 -20.74
CA SER A 203 -20.08 -12.08 -20.84
C SER A 203 -21.06 -11.10 -20.19
N ASN A 204 -22.36 -11.35 -20.34
CA ASN A 204 -23.39 -10.55 -19.67
C ASN A 204 -23.40 -10.75 -18.14
N GLU A 205 -22.85 -11.85 -17.64
CA GLU A 205 -22.80 -12.16 -16.21
C GLU A 205 -21.52 -11.67 -15.53
N PHE A 206 -20.40 -11.64 -16.28
CA PHE A 206 -19.10 -11.30 -15.75
C PHE A 206 -18.17 -10.77 -16.85
N THR A 207 -17.47 -9.67 -16.57
CA THR A 207 -16.45 -9.10 -17.46
C THR A 207 -15.21 -8.77 -16.67
N GLY A 208 -14.16 -9.58 -16.86
CA GLY A 208 -12.91 -9.42 -16.12
C GLY A 208 -11.97 -10.61 -16.27
N ASP A 209 -11.09 -10.79 -15.32
CA ASP A 209 -10.18 -11.93 -15.29
C ASP A 209 -10.54 -12.89 -14.16
N ILE A 210 -10.43 -14.19 -14.45
CA ILE A 210 -10.60 -15.26 -13.47
C ILE A 210 -9.25 -15.95 -13.30
N CYS A 211 -8.77 -15.97 -12.06
CA CYS A 211 -7.50 -16.57 -11.69
C CYS A 211 -7.75 -17.87 -10.93
N TYR A 212 -7.16 -18.95 -11.41
CA TYR A 212 -7.24 -20.28 -10.80
C TYR A 212 -5.91 -20.66 -10.19
N TYR A 213 -5.95 -21.16 -8.95
CA TYR A 213 -4.80 -21.69 -8.21
C TYR A 213 -5.08 -23.10 -7.78
N HIS A 214 -4.13 -24.02 -8.03
CA HIS A 214 -4.10 -25.34 -7.42
C HIS A 214 -2.82 -25.46 -6.60
N PHE A 215 -2.96 -25.45 -5.29
CA PHE A 215 -1.87 -25.49 -4.32
C PHE A 215 -1.43 -26.93 -4.10
N LYS A 216 -0.56 -27.45 -4.97
CA LYS A 216 -0.10 -28.85 -4.94
C LYS A 216 0.81 -29.12 -3.75
N GLU A 217 1.72 -28.19 -3.46
CA GLU A 217 2.64 -28.23 -2.33
C GLU A 217 2.78 -26.82 -1.77
N ILE A 218 2.47 -26.65 -0.49
CA ILE A 218 2.59 -25.38 0.23
C ILE A 218 3.52 -25.51 1.43
N ILE A 219 4.14 -24.40 1.83
CA ILE A 219 5.02 -24.35 3.02
C ILE A 219 4.18 -24.13 4.26
N ASN A 220 3.21 -23.21 4.20
CA ASN A 220 2.43 -22.78 5.34
C ASN A 220 0.93 -23.00 5.07
N LYS A 221 0.31 -23.79 5.93
CA LYS A 221 -1.13 -23.95 6.00
C LYS A 221 -1.77 -22.69 6.55
N ILE A 222 -2.92 -22.28 6.00
CA ILE A 222 -3.72 -21.18 6.54
C ILE A 222 -4.90 -21.75 7.28
N THR A 223 -4.95 -21.48 8.59
CA THR A 223 -6.05 -21.86 9.47
C THR A 223 -6.48 -20.65 10.26
N ILE A 224 -7.79 -20.33 10.24
CA ILE A 224 -8.36 -19.23 11.00
C ILE A 224 -8.63 -19.63 12.47
N PRO A 225 -8.86 -18.68 13.40
CA PRO A 225 -8.95 -18.95 14.84
C PRO A 225 -10.01 -19.99 15.24
N ASN A 226 -11.09 -20.15 14.49
CA ASN A 226 -12.12 -21.16 14.74
C ASN A 226 -11.72 -22.60 14.32
N GLY A 227 -10.48 -22.79 13.84
CA GLY A 227 -9.93 -24.08 13.39
C GLY A 227 -10.23 -24.43 11.93
N LYS A 228 -10.97 -23.61 11.16
CA LYS A 228 -11.23 -23.84 9.74
C LYS A 228 -9.95 -23.65 8.94
N CYS A 229 -9.65 -24.61 8.06
CA CYS A 229 -8.55 -24.51 7.10
C CYS A 229 -9.00 -23.82 5.82
N LEU A 230 -8.29 -22.79 5.41
CA LEU A 230 -8.53 -22.05 4.16
C LEU A 230 -7.53 -22.42 3.08
N LEU A 231 -6.35 -22.95 3.46
CA LEU A 231 -5.30 -23.35 2.54
C LEU A 231 -4.52 -24.54 3.09
N ASP A 232 -4.47 -25.63 2.31
CA ASP A 232 -3.63 -26.80 2.53
C ASP A 232 -3.18 -27.38 1.18
N ASN A 233 -2.39 -28.43 1.19
CA ASN A 233 -2.02 -29.17 -0.01
C ASN A 233 -3.27 -29.72 -0.72
N GLY A 234 -3.30 -29.54 -2.04
CA GLY A 234 -4.42 -29.97 -2.85
C GLY A 234 -5.59 -28.98 -2.95
N TYR A 235 -5.61 -27.91 -2.13
CA TYR A 235 -6.65 -26.87 -2.17
C TYR A 235 -6.63 -26.13 -3.50
N LYS A 236 -7.79 -25.58 -3.86
CA LYS A 236 -7.96 -24.78 -5.07
C LYS A 236 -8.67 -23.49 -4.74
N TRP A 237 -8.16 -22.39 -5.26
CA TRP A 237 -8.82 -21.08 -5.16
C TRP A 237 -9.17 -20.60 -6.57
N ILE A 238 -10.33 -19.96 -6.69
CA ILE A 238 -10.71 -19.24 -7.90
C ILE A 238 -11.04 -17.81 -7.49
N GLU A 239 -10.26 -16.86 -8.01
CA GLU A 239 -10.47 -15.44 -7.79
C GLU A 239 -11.09 -14.79 -9.03
N PHE A 240 -12.13 -14.00 -8.82
CA PHE A 240 -12.88 -13.30 -9.86
C PHE A 240 -12.65 -11.79 -9.73
N TYR A 241 -11.97 -11.23 -10.71
CA TYR A 241 -11.65 -9.79 -10.80
C TYR A 241 -12.58 -9.14 -11.81
N ASP A 242 -13.77 -8.70 -11.37
CA ASP A 242 -14.72 -7.97 -12.20
C ASP A 242 -14.34 -6.49 -12.27
N TYR A 243 -13.88 -6.02 -13.43
CA TYR A 243 -13.41 -4.65 -13.61
C TYR A 243 -14.51 -3.58 -13.55
N ASN A 244 -15.78 -3.99 -13.54
CA ASN A 244 -16.94 -3.13 -13.39
C ASN A 244 -17.51 -3.14 -11.96
N SER A 245 -16.88 -3.88 -11.04
CA SER A 245 -17.31 -4.06 -9.65
C SER A 245 -16.33 -3.45 -8.67
N LYS A 246 -16.80 -3.28 -7.44
CA LYS A 246 -15.99 -3.00 -6.25
C LYS A 246 -15.80 -4.24 -5.39
N ILE A 247 -16.22 -5.40 -5.87
CA ILE A 247 -16.25 -6.64 -5.10
C ILE A 247 -15.45 -7.70 -5.86
N LYS A 248 -14.38 -8.20 -5.24
CA LYS A 248 -13.63 -9.37 -5.70
C LYS A 248 -14.17 -10.60 -4.98
N LEU A 249 -14.43 -11.68 -5.69
CA LEU A 249 -14.82 -12.96 -5.14
C LEU A 249 -13.64 -13.94 -5.16
N THR A 250 -13.40 -14.62 -4.03
CA THR A 250 -12.55 -15.81 -3.94
C THR A 250 -13.40 -17.00 -3.54
N ALA A 251 -13.51 -18.02 -4.38
CA ALA A 251 -14.11 -19.31 -4.04
C ALA A 251 -13.01 -20.28 -3.61
N ILE A 252 -13.07 -20.77 -2.37
CA ILE A 252 -12.08 -21.64 -1.75
C ILE A 252 -12.60 -23.07 -1.74
N TYR A 253 -11.85 -23.99 -2.33
CA TYR A 253 -12.15 -25.41 -2.39
C TYR A 253 -11.05 -26.23 -1.69
N ASP A 254 -11.46 -27.30 -1.02
CA ASP A 254 -10.54 -28.28 -0.45
C ASP A 254 -9.87 -29.17 -1.52
N GLU A 255 -9.08 -30.17 -1.10
CA GLU A 255 -8.44 -31.16 -1.96
C GLU A 255 -9.42 -32.01 -2.74
N ASN A 256 -10.63 -32.24 -2.23
CA ASN A 256 -11.71 -33.01 -2.86
C ASN A 256 -12.59 -32.13 -3.77
N SER A 257 -12.24 -30.85 -3.95
CA SER A 257 -13.05 -29.89 -4.70
C SER A 257 -14.43 -29.59 -4.06
N GLN A 258 -14.54 -29.76 -2.74
CA GLN A 258 -15.68 -29.31 -1.99
C GLN A 258 -15.46 -27.85 -1.57
N ILE A 259 -16.51 -27.04 -1.65
CA ILE A 259 -16.43 -25.62 -1.25
C ILE A 259 -16.18 -25.51 0.25
N VAL A 260 -15.18 -24.73 0.63
CA VAL A 260 -14.85 -24.37 2.01
C VAL A 260 -15.56 -23.10 2.42
N GLU A 261 -15.46 -22.06 1.58
CA GLU A 261 -16.21 -20.80 1.71
C GLU A 261 -16.07 -19.93 0.46
N TRP A 262 -16.91 -18.92 0.36
CA TRP A 262 -16.76 -17.80 -0.56
C TRP A 262 -16.39 -16.56 0.23
N TYR A 263 -15.33 -15.92 -0.20
CA TYR A 263 -14.77 -14.73 0.40
C TYR A 263 -14.91 -13.56 -0.58
N PHE A 264 -15.48 -12.46 -0.13
CA PHE A 264 -15.69 -11.28 -0.94
C PHE A 264 -14.94 -10.11 -0.31
N ASP A 265 -13.91 -9.66 -1.00
CA ASP A 265 -13.15 -8.47 -0.62
C ASP A 265 -13.83 -7.23 -1.22
N ILE A 266 -14.11 -6.21 -0.38
CA ILE A 266 -14.59 -4.91 -0.85
C ILE A 266 -13.38 -4.07 -1.24
N ALA A 267 -13.31 -3.66 -2.50
CA ALA A 267 -12.16 -2.97 -3.05
C ALA A 267 -12.47 -1.51 -3.39
N ARG A 268 -11.49 -0.64 -3.17
CA ARG A 268 -11.48 0.72 -3.72
C ARG A 268 -11.49 0.68 -5.24
N LYS A 269 -10.74 -0.25 -5.80
CA LYS A 269 -10.65 -0.50 -7.24
C LYS A 269 -10.23 -1.93 -7.54
N ILE A 270 -10.84 -2.52 -8.58
CA ILE A 270 -10.35 -3.73 -9.23
C ILE A 270 -9.77 -3.31 -10.58
N GLY A 271 -8.60 -3.83 -10.94
CA GLY A 271 -7.91 -3.43 -12.17
C GLY A 271 -6.87 -4.42 -12.63
N LYS A 272 -6.10 -4.02 -13.64
CA LYS A 272 -5.03 -4.82 -14.25
C LYS A 272 -3.81 -3.95 -14.51
N GLU A 273 -2.64 -4.42 -14.11
CA GLU A 273 -1.36 -3.77 -14.35
C GLU A 273 -0.36 -4.81 -14.87
N ASN A 274 0.34 -4.52 -15.98
CA ASN A 274 1.27 -5.43 -16.64
C ASN A 274 0.67 -6.84 -16.85
N ASP A 275 -0.57 -6.90 -17.29
CA ASP A 275 -1.35 -8.13 -17.52
C ASP A 275 -1.65 -8.96 -16.25
N VAL A 276 -1.41 -8.43 -15.05
CA VAL A 276 -1.76 -9.05 -13.78
C VAL A 276 -2.95 -8.33 -13.16
N PRO A 277 -4.06 -9.04 -12.88
CA PRO A 277 -5.18 -8.48 -12.13
C PRO A 277 -4.77 -8.09 -10.72
N TYR A 278 -5.41 -7.05 -10.18
CA TYR A 278 -5.26 -6.63 -8.79
C TYR A 278 -6.55 -6.11 -8.20
N GLU A 279 -6.64 -6.16 -6.90
CA GLU A 279 -7.57 -5.39 -6.09
C GLU A 279 -6.81 -4.36 -5.26
N ASP A 280 -7.39 -3.20 -5.07
CA ASP A 280 -6.99 -2.20 -4.09
C ASP A 280 -7.97 -2.32 -2.92
N ASP A 281 -7.58 -3.09 -1.92
CA ASP A 281 -8.40 -3.52 -0.81
C ASP A 281 -8.92 -2.32 0.02
N LEU A 282 -10.17 -2.42 0.48
CA LEU A 282 -10.83 -1.39 1.30
C LEU A 282 -11.37 -1.99 2.62
N TYR A 283 -10.62 -2.92 3.16
CA TYR A 283 -10.75 -3.53 4.50
C TYR A 283 -11.97 -4.43 4.71
N LEU A 284 -13.21 -4.00 4.38
CA LEU A 284 -14.40 -4.80 4.65
C LEU A 284 -14.45 -6.07 3.80
N ASP A 285 -14.74 -7.18 4.45
CA ASP A 285 -14.91 -8.46 3.81
C ASP A 285 -16.27 -9.08 4.14
N VAL A 286 -16.84 -9.81 3.18
CA VAL A 286 -18.05 -10.59 3.39
C VAL A 286 -17.75 -12.06 3.12
N VAL A 287 -18.01 -12.92 4.09
CA VAL A 287 -17.81 -14.37 3.97
C VAL A 287 -19.15 -15.09 3.90
N VAL A 288 -19.27 -16.06 2.98
CA VAL A 288 -20.41 -16.96 2.90
C VAL A 288 -19.93 -18.38 3.16
N THR A 289 -20.50 -19.02 4.18
CA THR A 289 -20.17 -20.41 4.52
C THR A 289 -20.93 -21.41 3.62
N PRO A 290 -20.50 -22.67 3.53
CA PRO A 290 -21.24 -23.72 2.82
C PRO A 290 -22.67 -23.94 3.37
N THR A 291 -22.90 -23.60 4.64
CA THR A 291 -24.24 -23.66 5.25
C THR A 291 -25.14 -22.49 4.89
N GLY A 292 -24.56 -21.41 4.31
CA GLY A 292 -25.29 -20.22 3.88
C GLY A 292 -25.30 -19.09 4.91
N GLU A 293 -24.51 -19.19 5.96
CA GLU A 293 -24.28 -18.08 6.87
C GLU A 293 -23.47 -16.99 6.18
N ILE A 294 -23.87 -15.73 6.35
CA ILE A 294 -23.24 -14.55 5.77
C ILE A 294 -22.64 -13.73 6.91
N ILE A 295 -21.35 -13.44 6.86
CA ILE A 295 -20.59 -12.79 7.92
C ILE A 295 -19.87 -11.57 7.35
N LEU A 296 -20.04 -10.41 7.99
CA LEU A 296 -19.25 -9.21 7.72
C LEU A 296 -18.00 -9.22 8.62
N LEU A 297 -16.84 -8.94 8.07
CA LEU A 297 -15.55 -8.95 8.76
C LEU A 297 -14.84 -7.60 8.63
N ASP A 298 -13.88 -7.37 9.54
CA ASP A 298 -12.86 -6.31 9.50
C ASP A 298 -13.41 -4.87 9.59
N GLU A 299 -14.59 -4.71 10.23
CA GLU A 299 -15.20 -3.40 10.49
C GLU A 299 -14.30 -2.50 11.36
N ASP A 300 -13.54 -3.07 12.29
CA ASP A 300 -12.58 -2.37 13.14
C ASP A 300 -11.35 -1.91 12.35
N GLU A 301 -10.91 -2.66 11.34
CA GLU A 301 -9.83 -2.25 10.44
C GLU A 301 -10.23 -1.05 9.60
N LEU A 302 -11.42 -1.08 8.98
CA LEU A 302 -11.95 0.05 8.22
C LEU A 302 -12.14 1.30 9.10
N GLN A 303 -12.70 1.11 10.32
CA GLN A 303 -12.87 2.22 11.26
C GLN A 303 -11.52 2.78 11.70
N GLY A 304 -10.52 1.93 11.92
CA GLY A 304 -9.15 2.34 12.23
C GLY A 304 -8.53 3.17 11.12
N ALA A 305 -8.64 2.74 9.86
CA ALA A 305 -8.15 3.46 8.69
C ALA A 305 -8.86 4.82 8.49
N TYR A 306 -10.17 4.87 8.73
CA TYR A 306 -10.93 6.13 8.71
C TYR A 306 -10.45 7.11 9.78
N ASN A 307 -10.21 6.64 11.01
CA ASN A 307 -9.71 7.46 12.11
C ASN A 307 -8.28 7.99 11.86
N ARG A 308 -7.46 7.26 11.09
CA ARG A 308 -6.13 7.68 10.66
C ARG A 308 -6.12 8.55 9.41
N LEU A 309 -7.31 8.87 8.85
CA LEU A 309 -7.52 9.65 7.62
C LEU A 309 -6.92 9.00 6.35
N GLU A 310 -6.71 7.69 6.37
CA GLU A 310 -6.28 6.87 5.23
C GLU A 310 -7.44 6.48 4.31
N VAL A 311 -8.63 6.53 4.85
CA VAL A 311 -9.92 6.35 4.16
C VAL A 311 -10.75 7.59 4.41
N ASN A 312 -11.26 8.21 3.35
CA ASN A 312 -12.15 9.34 3.48
C ASN A 312 -13.60 8.91 3.73
N LYS A 313 -14.48 9.88 4.03
CA LYS A 313 -15.89 9.58 4.35
C LYS A 313 -16.65 8.93 3.19
N GLU A 314 -16.35 9.31 1.95
CA GLU A 314 -16.98 8.76 0.75
C GLU A 314 -16.60 7.28 0.57
N GLU A 315 -15.31 6.95 0.72
CA GLU A 315 -14.82 5.56 0.66
C GLU A 315 -15.37 4.71 1.81
N TYR A 316 -15.41 5.26 3.03
CA TYR A 316 -15.99 4.59 4.19
C TYR A 316 -17.46 4.22 3.97
N ASP A 317 -18.28 5.19 3.52
CA ASP A 317 -19.69 4.96 3.26
C ASP A 317 -19.90 4.02 2.05
N MET A 318 -19.05 4.13 1.04
CA MET A 318 -19.07 3.24 -0.12
C MET A 318 -18.79 1.79 0.28
N ALA A 319 -17.80 1.54 1.14
CA ALA A 319 -17.47 0.18 1.58
C ALA A 319 -18.66 -0.48 2.29
N TYR A 320 -19.29 0.21 3.25
CA TYR A 320 -20.49 -0.31 3.91
C TYR A 320 -21.68 -0.48 2.96
N ASN A 321 -21.85 0.44 2.02
CA ASN A 321 -22.96 0.35 1.04
C ASN A 321 -22.79 -0.89 0.13
N GLU A 322 -21.59 -1.11 -0.40
CA GLU A 322 -21.28 -2.28 -1.23
C GLU A 322 -21.44 -3.59 -0.44
N ALA A 323 -20.90 -3.67 0.78
CA ALA A 323 -21.03 -4.84 1.65
C ALA A 323 -22.51 -5.16 1.95
N ASN A 324 -23.31 -4.16 2.37
CA ASN A 324 -24.72 -4.34 2.70
C ASN A 324 -25.57 -4.76 1.48
N GLN A 325 -25.30 -4.18 0.30
CA GLN A 325 -25.97 -4.57 -0.94
C GLN A 325 -25.62 -6.00 -1.34
N LEU A 326 -24.33 -6.39 -1.22
CA LEU A 326 -23.87 -7.75 -1.48
C LEU A 326 -24.54 -8.75 -0.53
N MET A 327 -24.52 -8.52 0.78
CA MET A 327 -25.12 -9.41 1.79
C MET A 327 -26.60 -9.62 1.49
N LYS A 328 -27.37 -8.55 1.25
CA LYS A 328 -28.78 -8.63 0.88
C LYS A 328 -29.03 -9.42 -0.42
N LYS A 329 -28.15 -9.30 -1.41
CA LYS A 329 -28.22 -10.06 -2.66
C LYS A 329 -27.95 -11.55 -2.42
N LEU A 330 -27.03 -11.87 -1.50
CA LEU A 330 -26.62 -13.25 -1.20
C LEU A 330 -27.63 -14.03 -0.37
N GLU A 331 -28.44 -13.39 0.50
CA GLU A 331 -29.45 -14.03 1.35
C GLU A 331 -30.35 -15.03 0.60
N ASN A 332 -30.64 -14.77 -0.67
CA ASN A 332 -31.56 -15.59 -1.48
C ASN A 332 -30.89 -16.26 -2.70
N ASN A 333 -29.56 -16.16 -2.85
CA ASN A 333 -28.87 -16.56 -4.07
C ASN A 333 -27.65 -17.49 -3.87
N LYS A 334 -27.51 -18.12 -2.71
CA LYS A 334 -26.39 -19.04 -2.43
C LYS A 334 -26.24 -20.15 -3.50
N ASN A 335 -27.35 -20.81 -3.89
CA ASN A 335 -27.29 -21.89 -4.88
C ASN A 335 -26.75 -21.39 -6.23
N LYS A 336 -27.12 -20.17 -6.62
CA LYS A 336 -26.60 -19.56 -7.86
C LYS A 336 -25.10 -19.23 -7.76
N LEU A 337 -24.65 -18.82 -6.57
CA LEU A 337 -23.23 -18.58 -6.30
C LEU A 337 -22.42 -19.86 -6.44
N GLU A 338 -22.92 -20.95 -5.86
CA GLU A 338 -22.28 -22.27 -5.94
C GLU A 338 -22.27 -22.79 -7.39
N GLU A 339 -23.37 -22.71 -8.12
CA GLU A 339 -23.45 -23.07 -9.53
C GLU A 339 -22.49 -22.27 -10.39
N PHE A 340 -22.42 -20.94 -10.15
CA PHE A 340 -21.51 -20.03 -10.86
C PHE A 340 -20.05 -20.42 -10.64
N THR A 341 -19.60 -20.56 -9.39
CA THR A 341 -18.20 -20.84 -9.09
C THR A 341 -17.79 -22.26 -9.51
N ASN A 342 -18.68 -23.28 -9.34
CA ASN A 342 -18.43 -24.65 -9.76
C ASN A 342 -18.32 -24.81 -11.28
N ARG A 343 -19.03 -24.01 -12.07
CA ARG A 343 -18.87 -23.98 -13.53
C ARG A 343 -17.44 -23.65 -13.92
N TYR A 344 -16.87 -22.60 -13.34
CA TYR A 344 -15.50 -22.19 -13.64
C TYR A 344 -14.46 -23.14 -13.07
N LEU A 345 -14.71 -23.78 -11.91
CA LEU A 345 -13.84 -24.80 -11.38
C LEU A 345 -13.65 -25.95 -12.39
N LYS A 346 -14.76 -26.43 -12.96
CA LYS A 346 -14.74 -27.49 -14.00
C LYS A 346 -13.97 -27.05 -15.25
N GLU A 347 -14.23 -25.85 -15.76
CA GLU A 347 -13.51 -25.33 -16.92
C GLU A 347 -12.00 -25.29 -16.76
N PHE A 348 -11.50 -25.02 -15.53
CA PHE A 348 -10.05 -25.02 -15.25
C PHE A 348 -9.47 -26.41 -15.03
N GLN A 349 -10.28 -27.37 -14.60
CA GLN A 349 -9.84 -28.76 -14.40
C GLN A 349 -9.82 -29.56 -15.69
N ASP A 350 -10.73 -29.26 -16.63
CA ASP A 350 -10.86 -29.95 -17.93
C ASP A 350 -9.81 -29.50 -18.96
N LYS A 351 -9.13 -28.38 -18.72
CA LYS A 351 -8.02 -27.80 -19.52
C LYS A 351 -6.66 -28.08 -18.88
#